data_f90579db5c54e347cc606cda827c2a48
#
_entry.id   f90579db5c54e347cc606cda827c2a48
#
_cell.length_a   1.000
_cell.length_b   1.000
_cell.length_c   1.000
_cell.angle_alpha   90.00
_cell.angle_beta   90.00
_cell.angle_gamma   90.00
#
_symmetry.space_group_name_H-M   'P 1'
#
loop_
_entity.id
_entity.type
_entity.pdbx_description
1 polymer ?
#
loop_
_entity_poly.entity_id
_entity_poly.type
_entity_poly.pdbx_seq_one_letter_code
_entity_poly.pdbx_strand_id
1 'polypeptide(L)'
;MPSVSLLDFSFLFFESQQTPMHVIGLVVLDPPKEHKHHYAQDLYAALLQETEVSAPFNWRLQWSITGKPSWQQLKSVNLDDHLRITMLPSPGTEEQLQKVVGRIHGQTLDRSKPMWEVWIIGGLQDDKVALVLKIHHSMADGIKASSIFNRSCGLTPEESFNKPMWQFDLTKTAKERAQEKHLADLVTKAATQATRQLSLIPSMFRLGSKLALKALNIADCDLKLPFTAPKTILNLSPKRSRAVSTGKFSFAQLNHIRSITGASVNDVLFAISDQALNRYLNDRAVSLRKPLVAMMPINLRKEGDGSKSNRMSIGHVELGKRDLTVLERLETIQRATVDLKNEALNISPDAYVNYSFLVNGVSLISGKFGLNSFVPPASNLLISNVPGQKETAYFMGAKVDAQYPVSLLMPRQTLNITFYSYAGTLHYSLVACNQSLPSFEDIGSYMQEALGDLEAEVMDVAIDAVCEQVSFHDEESLALEMAVVAARKSLRPTDSAFDVIYQQKVQRVEYLERQLAQLTAALENTIKLDPKLVAVNDEEVKEKVAKPRKQTKKKVELSA
;
A
#
# COMPACT_ATOMS: atom_id res chain seq x y z
N MET A 1 -28.18 -9.92 18.62
CA MET A 1 -27.27 -10.30 17.53
C MET A 1 -26.66 -9.03 16.96
N PRO A 2 -25.33 -8.95 16.75
CA PRO A 2 -24.72 -7.79 16.15
C PRO A 2 -25.24 -7.63 14.69
N SER A 3 -25.60 -6.41 14.32
CA SER A 3 -25.98 -6.10 12.94
C SER A 3 -24.72 -6.04 12.06
N VAL A 4 -24.83 -6.46 10.81
CA VAL A 4 -23.77 -6.26 9.81
C VAL A 4 -23.72 -4.77 9.48
N SER A 5 -22.54 -4.14 9.55
CA SER A 5 -22.39 -2.75 9.15
C SER A 5 -22.62 -2.60 7.63
N LEU A 6 -22.91 -1.38 7.16
CA LEU A 6 -23.11 -1.15 5.73
C LEU A 6 -21.83 -1.45 4.92
N LEU A 7 -20.67 -1.09 5.47
CA LEU A 7 -19.38 -1.38 4.85
C LEU A 7 -19.15 -2.89 4.77
N ASP A 8 -19.38 -3.62 5.87
CA ASP A 8 -19.25 -5.08 5.89
C ASP A 8 -20.24 -5.74 4.91
N PHE A 9 -21.47 -5.21 4.84
CA PHE A 9 -22.45 -5.65 3.88
C PHE A 9 -22.02 -5.42 2.44
N SER A 10 -21.34 -4.31 2.16
CA SER A 10 -20.85 -4.04 0.81
C SER A 10 -19.88 -5.12 0.32
N PHE A 11 -18.97 -5.61 1.16
CA PHE A 11 -18.09 -6.72 0.83
C PHE A 11 -18.87 -8.01 0.56
N LEU A 12 -19.86 -8.32 1.39
CA LEU A 12 -20.74 -9.48 1.18
C LEU A 12 -21.56 -9.36 -0.12
N PHE A 13 -22.00 -8.16 -0.47
CA PHE A 13 -22.80 -7.89 -1.66
C PHE A 13 -21.98 -7.94 -2.95
N PHE A 14 -20.73 -7.40 -2.93
CA PHE A 14 -19.86 -7.38 -4.10
C PHE A 14 -19.10 -8.69 -4.31
N GLU A 15 -19.07 -9.58 -3.31
CA GLU A 15 -18.42 -10.87 -3.46
C GLU A 15 -19.08 -11.73 -4.54
N SER A 16 -18.23 -12.36 -5.33
CA SER A 16 -18.59 -13.39 -6.30
C SER A 16 -17.44 -14.39 -6.42
N GLN A 17 -17.63 -15.47 -7.16
CA GLN A 17 -16.55 -16.41 -7.46
C GLN A 17 -15.40 -15.76 -8.25
N GLN A 18 -15.68 -14.71 -9.02
CA GLN A 18 -14.66 -13.94 -9.74
C GLN A 18 -14.02 -12.87 -8.88
N THR A 19 -14.67 -12.41 -7.83
CA THR A 19 -14.20 -11.37 -6.92
C THR A 19 -14.37 -11.80 -5.47
N PRO A 20 -13.57 -12.75 -4.96
CA PRO A 20 -13.56 -13.08 -3.54
C PRO A 20 -13.20 -11.85 -2.71
N MET A 21 -13.92 -11.64 -1.59
CA MET A 21 -13.79 -10.45 -0.74
C MET A 21 -13.13 -10.78 0.61
N HIS A 22 -12.03 -11.50 0.56
CA HIS A 22 -11.19 -11.81 1.72
C HIS A 22 -9.77 -11.27 1.51
N VAL A 23 -9.06 -11.14 2.61
CA VAL A 23 -7.63 -10.80 2.65
C VAL A 23 -6.84 -11.97 3.22
N ILE A 24 -5.59 -12.02 2.88
CA ILE A 24 -4.65 -13.01 3.39
C ILE A 24 -3.45 -12.30 4.02
N GLY A 25 -3.07 -12.73 5.22
CA GLY A 25 -1.74 -12.52 5.76
C GLY A 25 -0.89 -13.76 5.48
N LEU A 26 0.13 -13.61 4.64
CA LEU A 26 1.12 -14.66 4.42
C LEU A 26 2.31 -14.39 5.35
N VAL A 27 2.58 -15.31 6.26
CA VAL A 27 3.69 -15.23 7.23
C VAL A 27 4.65 -16.37 6.95
N VAL A 28 5.93 -16.07 6.82
CA VAL A 28 6.99 -17.07 6.69
C VAL A 28 7.71 -17.19 8.02
N LEU A 29 7.78 -18.40 8.53
CA LEU A 29 8.41 -18.77 9.79
C LEU A 29 9.73 -19.50 9.52
N ASP A 30 10.78 -19.16 10.27
CA ASP A 30 12.04 -19.89 10.33
C ASP A 30 12.11 -20.63 11.67
N PRO A 31 11.82 -21.95 11.67
CA PRO A 31 11.79 -22.75 12.89
C PRO A 31 13.17 -22.94 13.51
N PRO A 32 13.26 -23.24 14.84
CA PRO A 32 14.50 -23.64 15.50
C PRO A 32 15.10 -24.88 14.83
N LYS A 33 16.42 -24.93 14.74
CA LYS A 33 17.16 -26.02 14.02
C LYS A 33 16.78 -27.42 14.48
N GLU A 34 16.48 -27.58 15.78
CA GLU A 34 16.17 -28.86 16.41
C GLU A 34 14.80 -29.42 16.00
N HIS A 35 13.88 -28.57 15.53
CA HIS A 35 12.50 -28.95 15.20
C HIS A 35 12.12 -28.74 13.73
N LYS A 36 13.09 -28.37 12.88
CA LYS A 36 12.79 -27.90 11.50
C LYS A 36 11.94 -28.88 10.68
N HIS A 37 12.31 -30.18 10.70
CA HIS A 37 11.71 -31.19 9.80
C HIS A 37 10.25 -31.53 10.11
N HIS A 38 9.79 -31.36 11.35
CA HIS A 38 8.42 -31.71 11.78
C HIS A 38 7.61 -30.48 12.22
N TYR A 39 8.21 -29.29 12.19
CA TYR A 39 7.60 -28.09 12.74
C TYR A 39 6.20 -27.79 12.19
N ALA A 40 5.93 -28.00 10.91
CA ALA A 40 4.61 -27.77 10.32
C ALA A 40 3.53 -28.68 10.91
N GLN A 41 3.86 -29.96 11.14
CA GLN A 41 2.96 -30.95 11.74
C GLN A 41 2.74 -30.67 13.23
N ASP A 42 3.82 -30.36 13.95
CA ASP A 42 3.78 -30.04 15.38
C ASP A 42 2.97 -28.77 15.63
N LEU A 43 3.18 -27.74 14.80
CA LEU A 43 2.42 -26.48 14.81
C LEU A 43 0.93 -26.73 14.56
N TYR A 44 0.59 -27.55 13.56
CA TYR A 44 -0.79 -27.90 13.26
C TYR A 44 -1.45 -28.63 14.42
N ALA A 45 -0.78 -29.62 14.99
CA ALA A 45 -1.28 -30.39 16.13
C ALA A 45 -1.48 -29.52 17.38
N ALA A 46 -0.53 -28.62 17.67
CA ALA A 46 -0.62 -27.70 18.80
C ALA A 46 -1.79 -26.70 18.63
N LEU A 47 -1.96 -26.13 17.44
CA LEU A 47 -3.04 -25.19 17.18
C LEU A 47 -4.43 -25.82 17.22
N LEU A 48 -4.58 -27.10 16.89
CA LEU A 48 -5.84 -27.85 17.04
C LEU A 48 -6.30 -28.01 18.49
N GLN A 49 -5.38 -27.95 19.47
CA GLN A 49 -5.72 -28.01 20.89
C GLN A 49 -6.31 -26.70 21.42
N GLU A 50 -6.17 -25.60 20.69
CA GLU A 50 -6.60 -24.26 21.06
C GLU A 50 -8.08 -24.02 20.70
N THR A 51 -8.98 -24.78 21.30
CA THR A 51 -10.39 -24.90 20.91
C THR A 51 -11.29 -23.71 21.28
N GLU A 52 -10.81 -22.80 22.14
CA GLU A 52 -11.57 -21.60 22.47
C GLU A 52 -11.59 -20.62 21.28
N VAL A 53 -12.79 -20.16 20.89
CA VAL A 53 -12.96 -19.22 19.78
C VAL A 53 -13.80 -18.02 20.23
N SER A 54 -13.22 -16.84 20.16
CA SER A 54 -13.83 -15.57 20.56
C SER A 54 -14.44 -14.83 19.37
N ALA A 55 -15.25 -13.82 19.65
CA ALA A 55 -15.83 -12.94 18.64
C ALA A 55 -14.75 -12.04 17.97
N PRO A 56 -14.80 -11.84 16.66
CA PRO A 56 -15.82 -12.27 15.70
C PRO A 56 -15.57 -13.65 15.08
N PHE A 57 -14.52 -14.39 15.45
CA PHE A 57 -14.14 -15.65 14.82
C PHE A 57 -15.15 -16.79 15.06
N ASN A 58 -16.03 -16.66 16.06
CA ASN A 58 -17.17 -17.55 16.27
C ASN A 58 -18.48 -17.00 15.69
N TRP A 59 -18.43 -15.99 14.81
CA TRP A 59 -19.61 -15.44 14.18
C TRP A 59 -19.85 -16.05 12.80
N ARG A 60 -21.08 -16.54 12.60
CA ARG A 60 -21.59 -17.02 11.34
C ARG A 60 -22.58 -16.03 10.74
N LEU A 61 -22.52 -15.84 9.43
CA LEU A 61 -23.48 -15.01 8.71
C LEU A 61 -24.86 -15.70 8.68
N GLN A 62 -25.90 -14.96 9.07
CA GLN A 62 -27.29 -15.42 9.00
C GLN A 62 -28.14 -14.38 8.27
N TRP A 63 -29.06 -14.87 7.45
CA TRP A 63 -30.01 -14.03 6.74
C TRP A 63 -31.36 -14.12 7.39
N SER A 64 -31.99 -12.98 7.70
CA SER A 64 -33.38 -12.95 8.16
C SER A 64 -34.35 -13.23 7.00
N ILE A 65 -35.58 -13.57 7.32
CA ILE A 65 -36.66 -13.75 6.32
C ILE A 65 -36.86 -12.47 5.48
N THR A 66 -36.57 -11.31 6.05
CA THR A 66 -36.62 -10.01 5.35
C THR A 66 -35.37 -9.71 4.50
N GLY A 67 -34.44 -10.67 4.36
CA GLY A 67 -33.20 -10.52 3.59
C GLY A 67 -32.13 -9.64 4.26
N LYS A 68 -32.27 -9.29 5.54
CA LYS A 68 -31.23 -8.52 6.28
C LYS A 68 -30.19 -9.47 6.85
N PRO A 69 -28.89 -9.24 6.61
CA PRO A 69 -27.81 -10.02 7.20
C PRO A 69 -27.58 -9.64 8.66
N SER A 70 -27.26 -10.62 9.47
CA SER A 70 -26.86 -10.46 10.87
C SER A 70 -25.80 -11.48 11.24
N TRP A 71 -25.09 -11.25 12.33
CA TRP A 71 -24.11 -12.18 12.84
C TRP A 71 -24.73 -13.05 13.93
N GLN A 72 -24.67 -14.36 13.75
CA GLN A 72 -25.01 -15.35 14.77
C GLN A 72 -23.74 -15.78 15.48
N GLN A 73 -23.68 -15.61 16.79
CA GLN A 73 -22.59 -16.13 17.60
C GLN A 73 -22.82 -17.63 17.86
N LEU A 74 -21.84 -18.45 17.50
CA LEU A 74 -21.81 -19.89 17.76
C LEU A 74 -21.25 -20.15 19.15
N LYS A 75 -21.75 -21.19 19.81
CA LYS A 75 -21.23 -21.65 21.13
C LYS A 75 -19.89 -22.36 21.00
N SER A 76 -19.67 -23.07 19.91
CA SER A 76 -18.44 -23.79 19.59
C SER A 76 -18.17 -23.71 18.08
N VAL A 77 -16.91 -23.75 17.71
CA VAL A 77 -16.44 -23.78 16.32
C VAL A 77 -15.56 -25.02 16.17
N ASN A 78 -15.83 -25.82 15.14
CA ASN A 78 -14.99 -26.95 14.83
C ASN A 78 -13.72 -26.46 14.10
N LEU A 79 -12.56 -26.58 14.72
CA LEU A 79 -11.29 -26.12 14.16
C LEU A 79 -10.85 -26.91 12.92
N ASP A 80 -11.27 -28.17 12.75
CA ASP A 80 -10.98 -28.95 11.54
C ASP A 80 -11.59 -28.32 10.27
N ASP A 81 -12.61 -27.48 10.43
CA ASP A 81 -13.19 -26.72 9.33
C ASP A 81 -12.36 -25.49 8.94
N HIS A 82 -11.46 -25.06 9.81
CA HIS A 82 -10.74 -23.78 9.70
C HIS A 82 -9.22 -23.94 9.61
N LEU A 83 -8.65 -24.97 10.23
CA LEU A 83 -7.22 -25.25 10.17
C LEU A 83 -6.92 -26.29 9.09
N ARG A 84 -5.91 -26.02 8.29
CA ARG A 84 -5.49 -26.89 7.18
C ARG A 84 -3.98 -26.99 7.12
N ILE A 85 -3.49 -28.16 6.76
CA ILE A 85 -2.06 -28.37 6.52
C ILE A 85 -1.84 -28.88 5.10
N THR A 86 -0.77 -28.42 4.46
CA THR A 86 -0.33 -28.91 3.15
C THR A 86 1.19 -28.79 3.05
N MET A 87 1.77 -29.53 2.11
CA MET A 87 3.20 -29.52 1.86
C MET A 87 3.49 -29.09 0.43
N LEU A 88 4.53 -28.29 0.24
CA LEU A 88 5.03 -27.99 -1.10
C LEU A 88 5.80 -29.18 -1.67
N PRO A 89 5.73 -29.41 -2.99
CA PRO A 89 6.64 -30.34 -3.63
C PRO A 89 8.07 -29.82 -3.59
N SER A 90 9.06 -30.73 -3.47
CA SER A 90 10.48 -30.33 -3.58
C SER A 90 10.72 -29.61 -4.92
N PRO A 91 11.54 -28.53 -4.95
CA PRO A 91 12.40 -28.00 -3.87
C PRO A 91 11.75 -27.00 -2.92
N GLY A 92 10.45 -26.70 -3.00
CA GLY A 92 9.76 -25.81 -2.08
C GLY A 92 10.08 -24.31 -2.29
N THR A 93 10.21 -23.89 -3.55
CA THR A 93 10.60 -22.52 -3.88
C THR A 93 9.54 -21.48 -3.51
N GLU A 94 9.96 -20.23 -3.40
CA GLU A 94 9.05 -19.11 -3.19
C GLU A 94 7.97 -19.04 -4.28
N GLU A 95 8.31 -19.30 -5.54
CA GLU A 95 7.35 -19.34 -6.64
C GLU A 95 6.29 -20.43 -6.44
N GLN A 96 6.68 -21.61 -5.93
CA GLN A 96 5.73 -22.69 -5.59
C GLN A 96 4.80 -22.26 -4.46
N LEU A 97 5.33 -21.59 -3.43
CA LEU A 97 4.52 -21.01 -2.34
C LEU A 97 3.52 -19.99 -2.90
N GLN A 98 3.96 -19.04 -3.70
CA GLN A 98 3.12 -18.03 -4.33
C GLN A 98 1.99 -18.64 -5.16
N LYS A 99 2.27 -19.71 -5.91
CA LYS A 99 1.25 -20.46 -6.67
C LYS A 99 0.19 -21.09 -5.76
N VAL A 100 0.60 -21.68 -4.63
CA VAL A 100 -0.33 -22.26 -3.65
C VAL A 100 -1.17 -21.16 -2.99
N VAL A 101 -0.54 -20.06 -2.56
CA VAL A 101 -1.23 -18.90 -1.97
C VAL A 101 -2.24 -18.30 -2.96
N GLY A 102 -1.86 -18.17 -4.24
CA GLY A 102 -2.77 -17.70 -5.29
C GLY A 102 -4.01 -18.59 -5.46
N ARG A 103 -3.84 -19.94 -5.37
CA ARG A 103 -4.97 -20.88 -5.42
C ARG A 103 -5.87 -20.73 -4.20
N ILE A 104 -5.30 -20.62 -2.99
CA ILE A 104 -6.06 -20.39 -1.74
C ILE A 104 -6.82 -19.06 -1.84
N HIS A 105 -6.17 -18.01 -2.35
CA HIS A 105 -6.79 -16.70 -2.54
C HIS A 105 -7.91 -16.71 -3.60
N GLY A 106 -7.84 -17.55 -4.62
CA GLY A 106 -8.87 -17.68 -5.64
C GLY A 106 -10.15 -18.38 -5.18
N GLN A 107 -10.19 -18.95 -3.97
CA GLN A 107 -11.34 -19.68 -3.42
C GLN A 107 -12.11 -18.79 -2.44
N THR A 108 -13.43 -18.69 -2.61
CA THR A 108 -14.29 -18.00 -1.65
C THR A 108 -14.40 -18.80 -0.34
N LEU A 109 -14.58 -18.09 0.77
CA LEU A 109 -14.88 -18.70 2.06
C LEU A 109 -16.32 -19.19 2.13
N ASP A 110 -16.56 -20.28 2.84
CA ASP A 110 -17.89 -20.86 3.06
C ASP A 110 -18.69 -19.98 4.04
N ARG A 111 -19.77 -19.38 3.53
CA ARG A 111 -20.66 -18.51 4.33
C ARG A 111 -21.53 -19.25 5.33
N SER A 112 -21.61 -20.58 5.26
CA SER A 112 -22.31 -21.41 6.25
C SER A 112 -21.54 -21.57 7.56
N LYS A 113 -20.26 -21.15 7.58
CA LYS A 113 -19.34 -21.20 8.71
C LYS A 113 -18.81 -19.80 9.04
N PRO A 114 -18.08 -19.59 10.14
CA PRO A 114 -17.28 -18.39 10.33
C PRO A 114 -16.28 -18.23 9.17
N MET A 115 -16.21 -17.03 8.58
CA MET A 115 -15.53 -16.83 7.31
C MET A 115 -14.04 -16.55 7.48
N TRP A 116 -13.29 -17.53 7.98
CA TRP A 116 -11.84 -17.51 8.12
C TRP A 116 -11.24 -18.91 7.95
N GLU A 117 -10.00 -18.98 7.53
CA GLU A 117 -9.18 -20.20 7.44
C GLU A 117 -7.74 -19.89 7.77
N VAL A 118 -7.04 -20.84 8.38
CA VAL A 118 -5.59 -20.82 8.59
C VAL A 118 -5.00 -22.03 7.90
N TRP A 119 -4.04 -21.78 7.00
CA TRP A 119 -3.30 -22.81 6.31
C TRP A 119 -1.87 -22.85 6.81
N ILE A 120 -1.39 -24.02 7.14
CA ILE A 120 0.00 -24.29 7.47
C ILE A 120 0.62 -24.97 6.27
N ILE A 121 1.66 -24.39 5.70
CA ILE A 121 2.31 -24.88 4.48
C ILE A 121 3.75 -25.22 4.84
N GLY A 122 4.07 -26.51 4.85
CA GLY A 122 5.43 -27.01 5.04
C GLY A 122 6.12 -27.31 3.70
N GLY A 123 7.35 -27.81 3.79
CA GLY A 123 8.15 -28.20 2.62
C GLY A 123 8.74 -27.01 1.85
N LEU A 124 8.85 -25.84 2.48
CA LEU A 124 9.58 -24.70 1.91
C LEU A 124 11.09 -24.98 1.95
N GLN A 125 11.83 -24.29 1.07
CA GLN A 125 13.28 -24.26 1.13
C GLN A 125 13.77 -23.83 2.53
N ASP A 126 14.93 -24.31 2.95
CA ASP A 126 15.54 -24.08 4.27
C ASP A 126 14.67 -24.58 5.44
N ASP A 127 13.79 -25.55 5.18
CA ASP A 127 12.82 -26.09 6.15
C ASP A 127 11.93 -25.02 6.79
N LYS A 128 11.70 -23.90 6.11
CA LYS A 128 10.76 -22.87 6.54
C LYS A 128 9.32 -23.36 6.43
N VAL A 129 8.44 -22.69 7.18
CA VAL A 129 7.00 -22.98 7.19
C VAL A 129 6.24 -21.68 6.91
N ALA A 130 5.21 -21.74 6.08
CA ALA A 130 4.36 -20.58 5.86
C ALA A 130 2.99 -20.76 6.53
N LEU A 131 2.48 -19.65 7.12
CA LEU A 131 1.11 -19.52 7.58
C LEU A 131 0.34 -18.63 6.61
N VAL A 132 -0.84 -19.06 6.21
CA VAL A 132 -1.78 -18.28 5.40
C VAL A 132 -3.01 -18.02 6.25
N LEU A 133 -3.17 -16.78 6.70
CA LEU A 133 -4.27 -16.31 7.54
C LEU A 133 -5.32 -15.66 6.64
N LYS A 134 -6.35 -16.40 6.24
CA LYS A 134 -7.38 -15.96 5.31
C LYS A 134 -8.64 -15.55 6.06
N ILE A 135 -9.08 -14.31 5.90
CA ILE A 135 -10.23 -13.75 6.63
C ILE A 135 -11.08 -12.93 5.66
N HIS A 136 -12.42 -13.12 5.72
CA HIS A 136 -13.34 -12.30 4.94
C HIS A 136 -13.28 -10.83 5.41
N HIS A 137 -13.27 -9.90 4.46
CA HIS A 137 -13.07 -8.47 4.76
C HIS A 137 -14.19 -7.87 5.62
N SER A 138 -15.39 -8.46 5.62
CA SER A 138 -16.49 -8.09 6.52
C SER A 138 -16.26 -8.45 8.00
N MET A 139 -15.28 -9.31 8.30
CA MET A 139 -14.94 -9.68 9.69
C MET A 139 -13.77 -8.88 10.21
N ALA A 140 -12.75 -8.64 9.38
CA ALA A 140 -11.58 -7.84 9.72
C ALA A 140 -10.97 -7.20 8.46
N ASP A 141 -10.55 -5.95 8.58
CA ASP A 141 -9.69 -5.31 7.58
C ASP A 141 -8.23 -5.78 7.71
N GLY A 142 -7.40 -5.47 6.70
CA GLY A 142 -6.00 -5.92 6.66
C GLY A 142 -5.18 -5.44 7.85
N ILE A 143 -5.42 -4.23 8.37
CA ILE A 143 -4.73 -3.69 9.54
C ILE A 143 -5.09 -4.48 10.79
N LYS A 144 -6.39 -4.77 10.98
CA LYS A 144 -6.85 -5.58 12.11
C LYS A 144 -6.33 -7.00 12.03
N ALA A 145 -6.38 -7.63 10.86
CA ALA A 145 -5.88 -8.99 10.65
C ALA A 145 -4.40 -9.12 11.02
N SER A 146 -3.56 -8.20 10.53
CA SER A 146 -2.14 -8.14 10.86
C SER A 146 -1.90 -7.86 12.35
N SER A 147 -2.61 -6.90 12.94
CA SER A 147 -2.52 -6.58 14.37
C SER A 147 -2.87 -7.78 15.27
N ILE A 148 -3.85 -8.59 14.86
CA ILE A 148 -4.25 -9.77 15.62
C ILE A 148 -3.15 -10.83 15.60
N PHE A 149 -2.54 -11.11 14.45
CA PHE A 149 -1.43 -12.04 14.37
C PHE A 149 -0.24 -11.57 15.21
N ASN A 150 0.14 -10.29 15.10
CA ASN A 150 1.23 -9.75 15.92
C ASN A 150 0.98 -9.88 17.43
N ARG A 151 -0.27 -9.80 17.88
CA ARG A 151 -0.64 -10.07 19.29
C ARG A 151 -0.50 -11.55 19.70
N SER A 152 -0.51 -12.47 18.75
CA SER A 152 -0.24 -13.89 18.99
C SER A 152 1.25 -14.19 19.18
N CYS A 153 2.12 -13.29 18.71
CA CYS A 153 3.57 -13.41 18.75
C CYS A 153 4.16 -12.83 20.04
N GLY A 154 5.37 -13.31 20.37
CA GLY A 154 6.25 -12.72 21.36
C GLY A 154 7.47 -12.06 20.74
N LEU A 155 8.32 -11.48 21.59
CA LEU A 155 9.56 -10.80 21.17
C LEU A 155 10.81 -11.68 21.33
N THR A 156 10.68 -12.81 22.01
CA THR A 156 11.76 -13.81 22.19
C THR A 156 11.27 -15.20 21.80
N PRO A 157 12.15 -16.15 21.47
CA PRO A 157 11.75 -17.53 21.16
C PRO A 157 11.04 -18.23 22.32
N GLU A 158 11.42 -17.93 23.57
CA GLU A 158 10.87 -18.54 24.78
C GLU A 158 9.46 -18.00 25.10
N GLU A 159 9.24 -16.70 24.91
CA GLU A 159 7.95 -16.05 25.08
C GLU A 159 7.33 -15.75 23.71
N SER A 160 7.22 -16.79 22.87
CA SER A 160 6.89 -16.65 21.45
C SER A 160 5.42 -16.89 21.12
N PHE A 161 4.61 -17.28 22.10
CA PHE A 161 3.21 -17.58 21.89
C PHE A 161 2.36 -17.08 23.06
N ASN A 162 1.42 -16.21 22.74
CA ASN A 162 0.42 -15.75 23.70
C ASN A 162 -0.84 -16.63 23.60
N LYS A 163 -1.53 -16.54 22.48
CA LYS A 163 -2.70 -17.35 22.13
C LYS A 163 -3.01 -17.17 20.64
N PRO A 164 -3.69 -18.12 20.01
CA PRO A 164 -4.00 -18.01 18.59
C PRO A 164 -4.95 -16.85 18.29
N MET A 165 -4.90 -16.37 17.05
CA MET A 165 -5.63 -15.18 16.61
C MET A 165 -7.14 -15.25 16.87
N TRP A 166 -7.74 -16.44 16.83
CA TRP A 166 -9.18 -16.63 17.01
C TRP A 166 -9.65 -16.58 18.47
N GLN A 167 -8.73 -16.53 19.43
CA GLN A 167 -9.05 -16.34 20.85
C GLN A 167 -9.09 -14.86 21.28
N PHE A 168 -8.70 -13.91 20.41
CA PHE A 168 -8.79 -12.49 20.75
C PHE A 168 -10.19 -11.96 20.49
N ASP A 169 -10.84 -11.47 21.55
CA ASP A 169 -12.11 -10.76 21.41
C ASP A 169 -11.89 -9.36 20.81
N LEU A 170 -12.33 -9.18 19.57
CA LEU A 170 -12.20 -7.91 18.86
C LEU A 170 -13.43 -7.00 19.02
N THR A 171 -14.42 -7.44 19.77
CA THR A 171 -15.67 -6.68 19.96
C THR A 171 -15.61 -5.71 21.13
N LYS A 172 -14.66 -5.86 22.04
CA LYS A 172 -14.50 -5.03 23.25
C LYS A 172 -14.14 -3.56 22.98
N THR A 173 -13.75 -3.23 21.73
CA THR A 173 -13.60 -1.84 21.27
C THR A 173 -14.89 -1.22 20.72
N ALA A 174 -16.02 -1.89 20.89
CA ALA A 174 -17.32 -1.54 20.27
C ALA A 174 -18.01 -0.27 20.85
N LYS A 175 -17.43 0.39 21.88
CA LYS A 175 -17.87 1.77 22.25
C LYS A 175 -17.66 2.76 21.08
N GLU A 176 -16.77 2.42 20.14
CA GLU A 176 -16.47 3.23 18.97
C GLU A 176 -17.52 3.06 17.84
N ARG A 177 -18.26 1.95 17.79
CA ARG A 177 -19.30 1.67 16.77
C ARG A 177 -20.60 2.46 16.96
N ALA A 178 -20.81 3.09 18.10
CA ALA A 178 -22.03 3.87 18.35
C ALA A 178 -22.11 5.15 17.51
N GLN A 179 -20.95 5.73 17.13
CA GLN A 179 -20.90 6.92 16.25
C GLN A 179 -21.07 6.57 14.76
N GLU A 180 -20.66 5.36 14.34
CA GLU A 180 -20.92 4.85 12.98
C GLU A 180 -22.42 4.61 12.72
N LYS A 181 -23.23 4.39 13.79
CA LYS A 181 -24.68 4.20 13.64
C LYS A 181 -25.38 5.38 12.97
N HIS A 182 -24.95 6.61 13.22
CA HIS A 182 -25.62 7.77 12.63
C HIS A 182 -25.37 7.90 11.13
N LEU A 183 -24.17 7.53 10.65
CA LEU A 183 -23.84 7.52 9.24
C LEU A 183 -24.46 6.31 8.53
N ALA A 184 -24.42 5.13 9.18
CA ALA A 184 -25.09 3.92 8.71
C ALA A 184 -26.62 4.12 8.56
N ASP A 185 -27.26 4.86 9.47
CA ASP A 185 -28.69 5.17 9.38
C ASP A 185 -29.01 6.10 8.21
N LEU A 186 -28.17 7.07 7.90
CA LEU A 186 -28.32 7.94 6.73
C LEU A 186 -28.17 7.17 5.40
N VAL A 187 -27.16 6.31 5.31
CA VAL A 187 -26.91 5.53 4.09
C VAL A 187 -27.89 4.35 3.99
N THR A 188 -28.34 3.76 5.11
CA THR A 188 -29.39 2.73 5.13
C THR A 188 -30.73 3.32 4.70
N LYS A 189 -31.04 4.55 5.08
CA LYS A 189 -32.23 5.28 4.58
C LYS A 189 -32.13 5.55 3.07
N ALA A 190 -30.94 5.93 2.59
CA ALA A 190 -30.69 6.13 1.15
C ALA A 190 -30.73 4.80 0.37
N ALA A 191 -30.17 3.71 0.92
CA ALA A 191 -30.17 2.39 0.28
C ALA A 191 -31.55 1.72 0.32
N THR A 192 -32.32 1.86 1.40
CA THR A 192 -33.71 1.35 1.48
C THR A 192 -34.67 2.15 0.60
N GLN A 193 -34.42 3.44 0.38
CA GLN A 193 -35.12 4.20 -0.64
C GLN A 193 -34.72 3.78 -2.05
N ALA A 194 -33.43 3.47 -2.30
CA ALA A 194 -32.94 3.00 -3.59
C ALA A 194 -33.45 1.60 -3.97
N THR A 195 -33.58 0.67 -3.02
CA THR A 195 -34.15 -0.68 -3.29
C THR A 195 -35.64 -0.67 -3.56
N ARG A 196 -36.36 0.33 -3.09
CA ARG A 196 -37.79 0.52 -3.45
C ARG A 196 -37.97 1.15 -4.84
N GLN A 197 -36.91 1.64 -5.49
CA GLN A 197 -37.00 2.41 -6.72
C GLN A 197 -36.02 1.91 -7.81
N LEU A 198 -35.94 0.58 -8.00
CA LEU A 198 -35.26 0.00 -9.17
C LEU A 198 -35.83 0.49 -10.52
N SER A 199 -36.99 1.14 -10.53
CA SER A 199 -37.53 1.88 -11.69
C SER A 199 -36.92 3.26 -11.94
N LEU A 200 -35.99 3.73 -11.10
CA LEU A 200 -35.42 5.07 -11.16
C LEU A 200 -33.94 5.13 -11.59
N ILE A 201 -33.39 4.05 -12.16
CA ILE A 201 -32.03 4.03 -12.71
C ILE A 201 -31.77 5.23 -13.66
N PRO A 202 -32.69 5.65 -14.54
CA PRO A 202 -32.50 6.85 -15.36
C PRO A 202 -32.47 8.15 -14.56
N SER A 203 -33.18 8.24 -13.44
CA SER A 203 -33.21 9.43 -12.60
C SER A 203 -32.03 9.51 -11.64
N MET A 204 -31.46 8.37 -11.22
CA MET A 204 -30.20 8.35 -10.46
C MET A 204 -29.00 8.75 -11.35
N PHE A 205 -29.02 8.41 -12.62
CA PHE A 205 -28.02 8.90 -13.57
C PHE A 205 -28.16 10.43 -13.80
N ARG A 206 -29.39 10.95 -13.86
CA ARG A 206 -29.65 12.41 -13.88
C ARG A 206 -29.34 13.08 -12.55
N LEU A 207 -29.52 12.42 -11.43
CA LEU A 207 -29.16 12.96 -10.11
C LEU A 207 -27.63 12.90 -9.90
N GLY A 208 -26.96 11.83 -10.34
CA GLY A 208 -25.50 11.72 -10.36
C GLY A 208 -24.87 12.75 -11.30
N SER A 209 -25.44 12.98 -12.47
CA SER A 209 -24.99 14.05 -13.38
C SER A 209 -25.33 15.45 -12.86
N LYS A 210 -26.47 15.65 -12.18
CA LYS A 210 -26.82 16.92 -11.52
C LYS A 210 -26.01 17.19 -10.27
N LEU A 211 -25.66 16.15 -9.49
CA LEU A 211 -24.73 16.25 -8.36
C LEU A 211 -23.29 16.46 -8.84
N ALA A 212 -22.88 15.83 -9.95
CA ALA A 212 -21.62 16.09 -10.61
C ALA A 212 -21.57 17.51 -11.22
N LEU A 213 -22.66 18.00 -11.83
CA LEU A 213 -22.79 19.38 -12.34
C LEU A 213 -22.92 20.39 -11.19
N LYS A 214 -23.52 20.02 -10.06
CA LYS A 214 -23.57 20.87 -8.87
C LYS A 214 -22.25 20.86 -8.11
N ALA A 215 -21.49 19.74 -8.15
CA ALA A 215 -20.09 19.70 -7.75
C ALA A 215 -19.18 20.52 -8.70
N LEU A 216 -19.55 20.65 -9.97
CA LEU A 216 -18.92 21.55 -10.94
C LEU A 216 -19.25 23.03 -10.69
N ASN A 217 -20.39 23.36 -10.06
CA ASN A 217 -20.74 24.72 -9.60
C ASN A 217 -20.19 25.06 -8.20
N ILE A 218 -19.52 24.14 -7.51
CA ILE A 218 -18.54 24.41 -6.46
C ILE A 218 -17.20 24.75 -7.19
N ALA A 219 -17.26 25.72 -8.07
CA ALA A 219 -16.17 26.11 -8.96
C ALA A 219 -14.97 26.76 -8.25
N ASP A 220 -14.98 26.85 -6.93
CA ASP A 220 -13.86 27.34 -6.13
C ASP A 220 -13.15 26.25 -5.32
N CYS A 221 -13.53 24.98 -5.50
CA CYS A 221 -12.78 23.85 -4.94
C CYS A 221 -12.06 23.12 -6.09
N ASP A 222 -10.73 23.07 -6.05
CA ASP A 222 -9.86 22.31 -6.96
C ASP A 222 -10.04 20.79 -6.86
N LEU A 223 -11.25 20.31 -6.54
CA LEU A 223 -11.58 18.89 -6.50
C LEU A 223 -11.38 18.28 -7.87
N LYS A 224 -10.39 17.39 -7.98
CA LYS A 224 -10.17 16.62 -9.21
C LYS A 224 -11.43 15.80 -9.52
N LEU A 225 -11.89 15.93 -10.77
CA LEU A 225 -13.08 15.21 -11.24
C LEU A 225 -12.88 13.69 -11.08
N PRO A 226 -13.84 12.97 -10.47
CA PRO A 226 -13.80 11.52 -10.42
C PRO A 226 -14.00 10.93 -11.84
N PHE A 227 -13.63 9.68 -12.03
CA PHE A 227 -13.80 8.95 -13.30
C PHE A 227 -12.96 9.49 -14.47
N THR A 228 -11.76 9.98 -14.18
CA THR A 228 -10.79 10.48 -15.18
C THR A 228 -9.72 9.48 -15.54
N ALA A 229 -9.62 8.36 -14.84
CA ALA A 229 -8.59 7.35 -15.06
C ALA A 229 -8.68 6.76 -16.48
N PRO A 230 -7.53 6.51 -17.15
CA PRO A 230 -7.53 5.89 -18.47
C PRO A 230 -8.04 4.44 -18.40
N LYS A 231 -8.78 4.01 -19.42
CA LYS A 231 -9.15 2.60 -19.56
C LYS A 231 -7.94 1.80 -20.02
N THR A 232 -7.51 0.84 -19.22
CA THR A 232 -6.37 -0.03 -19.51
C THR A 232 -6.69 -1.49 -19.20
N ILE A 233 -5.74 -2.40 -19.42
CA ILE A 233 -5.86 -3.81 -19.00
C ILE A 233 -6.00 -3.95 -17.47
N LEU A 234 -5.59 -2.94 -16.69
CA LEU A 234 -5.77 -2.88 -15.23
C LEU A 234 -7.25 -2.76 -14.83
N ASN A 235 -8.13 -2.31 -15.74
CA ASN A 235 -9.55 -2.08 -15.50
C ASN A 235 -10.47 -3.14 -16.07
N LEU A 236 -9.93 -4.27 -16.49
CA LEU A 236 -10.75 -5.41 -16.91
C LEU A 236 -11.46 -6.02 -15.69
N SER A 237 -12.58 -6.66 -15.93
CA SER A 237 -13.24 -7.44 -14.88
C SER A 237 -12.37 -8.64 -14.51
N PRO A 238 -11.99 -8.80 -13.23
CA PRO A 238 -11.17 -9.93 -12.84
C PRO A 238 -11.93 -11.24 -13.05
N LYS A 239 -11.21 -12.26 -13.52
CA LYS A 239 -11.71 -13.65 -13.59
C LYS A 239 -11.39 -14.37 -12.29
N ARG A 240 -11.82 -15.62 -12.14
CA ARG A 240 -11.63 -16.42 -10.92
C ARG A 240 -10.15 -16.67 -10.58
N SER A 241 -9.29 -16.72 -11.58
CA SER A 241 -7.85 -16.97 -11.38
C SER A 241 -7.19 -15.84 -10.58
N ARG A 242 -6.42 -16.23 -9.58
CA ARG A 242 -5.58 -15.33 -8.76
C ARG A 242 -4.15 -15.83 -8.80
N ALA A 243 -3.25 -14.90 -8.97
CA ALA A 243 -1.83 -15.13 -8.80
C ALA A 243 -1.27 -14.07 -7.83
N VAL A 244 -0.24 -14.48 -7.12
CA VAL A 244 0.44 -13.66 -6.11
C VAL A 244 1.92 -13.67 -6.43
N SER A 245 2.54 -12.50 -6.37
CA SER A 245 3.98 -12.31 -6.36
C SER A 245 4.35 -11.49 -5.14
N THR A 246 5.43 -11.86 -4.46
CA THR A 246 5.91 -11.20 -3.25
C THR A 246 7.33 -10.73 -3.44
N GLY A 247 7.70 -9.72 -2.68
CA GLY A 247 9.07 -9.22 -2.66
C GLY A 247 9.29 -8.27 -1.48
N LYS A 248 10.49 -7.70 -1.40
CA LYS A 248 10.89 -6.85 -0.28
C LYS A 248 11.82 -5.73 -0.72
N PHE A 249 11.77 -4.62 0.00
CA PHE A 249 12.69 -3.49 -0.11
C PHE A 249 13.39 -3.23 1.23
N SER A 250 14.58 -2.69 1.19
CA SER A 250 15.25 -2.17 2.38
C SER A 250 14.53 -0.91 2.88
N PHE A 251 14.07 -0.92 4.12
CA PHE A 251 13.46 0.27 4.71
C PHE A 251 14.51 1.38 4.94
N ALA A 252 15.78 1.00 5.12
CA ALA A 252 16.89 1.95 5.22
C ALA A 252 17.10 2.72 3.91
N GLN A 253 17.05 2.02 2.76
CA GLN A 253 17.15 2.62 1.43
C GLN A 253 16.02 3.64 1.18
N LEU A 254 14.78 3.27 1.52
CA LEU A 254 13.64 4.17 1.42
C LEU A 254 13.80 5.41 2.32
N ASN A 255 14.31 5.22 3.56
CA ASN A 255 14.55 6.33 4.47
C ASN A 255 15.67 7.26 3.97
N HIS A 256 16.70 6.72 3.33
CA HIS A 256 17.75 7.52 2.71
C HIS A 256 17.18 8.45 1.64
N ILE A 257 16.43 7.91 0.68
CA ILE A 257 15.74 8.70 -0.35
C ILE A 257 14.87 9.80 0.28
N ARG A 258 14.09 9.44 1.30
CA ARG A 258 13.20 10.38 2.00
C ARG A 258 13.93 11.50 2.73
N SER A 259 15.09 11.21 3.31
CA SER A 259 15.90 12.22 4.02
C SER A 259 16.39 13.32 3.09
N ILE A 260 16.64 13.00 1.83
CA ILE A 260 17.10 13.95 0.81
C ILE A 260 15.92 14.67 0.16
N THR A 261 14.87 13.93 -0.20
CA THR A 261 13.75 14.49 -0.99
C THR A 261 12.63 15.11 -0.15
N GLY A 262 12.58 14.84 1.17
CA GLY A 262 11.47 15.21 2.03
C GLY A 262 10.16 14.45 1.74
N ALA A 263 10.19 13.43 0.87
CA ALA A 263 9.02 12.64 0.50
C ALA A 263 8.55 11.73 1.64
N SER A 264 7.26 11.38 1.65
CA SER A 264 6.76 10.34 2.54
C SER A 264 7.08 8.94 2.00
N VAL A 265 7.04 7.91 2.86
CA VAL A 265 7.18 6.50 2.40
C VAL A 265 6.19 6.21 1.26
N ASN A 266 4.95 6.66 1.41
CA ASN A 266 3.91 6.42 0.40
C ASN A 266 4.25 7.09 -0.94
N ASP A 267 4.80 8.30 -0.95
CA ASP A 267 5.16 9.01 -2.17
C ASP A 267 6.22 8.23 -2.96
N VAL A 268 7.26 7.72 -2.26
CA VAL A 268 8.29 6.87 -2.85
C VAL A 268 7.70 5.58 -3.41
N LEU A 269 6.85 4.90 -2.65
CA LEU A 269 6.22 3.65 -3.07
C LEU A 269 5.31 3.84 -4.29
N PHE A 270 4.59 4.96 -4.35
CA PHE A 270 3.77 5.31 -5.51
C PHE A 270 4.63 5.62 -6.73
N ALA A 271 5.75 6.34 -6.56
CA ALA A 271 6.65 6.68 -7.67
C ALA A 271 7.28 5.44 -8.31
N ILE A 272 7.85 4.53 -7.51
CA ILE A 272 8.43 3.28 -8.03
C ILE A 272 7.37 2.35 -8.62
N SER A 273 6.17 2.29 -8.03
CA SER A 273 5.04 1.53 -8.58
C SER A 273 4.58 2.10 -9.91
N ASP A 274 4.49 3.42 -10.04
CA ASP A 274 4.10 4.08 -11.29
C ASP A 274 5.12 3.85 -12.40
N GLN A 275 6.41 4.00 -12.11
CA GLN A 275 7.47 3.69 -13.08
C GLN A 275 7.38 2.25 -13.57
N ALA A 276 7.24 1.31 -12.65
CA ALA A 276 7.11 -0.10 -12.96
C ALA A 276 5.87 -0.41 -13.81
N LEU A 277 4.72 0.18 -13.46
CA LEU A 277 3.47 0.01 -14.20
C LEU A 277 3.53 0.61 -15.60
N ASN A 278 4.12 1.79 -15.76
CA ASN A 278 4.32 2.41 -17.07
C ASN A 278 5.20 1.54 -17.96
N ARG A 279 6.29 0.98 -17.41
CA ARG A 279 7.16 0.04 -18.13
C ARG A 279 6.41 -1.23 -18.51
N TYR A 280 5.71 -1.86 -17.56
CA TYR A 280 4.93 -3.07 -17.80
C TYR A 280 3.89 -2.89 -18.91
N LEU A 281 3.17 -1.76 -18.91
CA LEU A 281 2.17 -1.45 -19.93
C LEU A 281 2.81 -1.14 -21.29
N ASN A 282 3.95 -0.44 -21.29
CA ASN A 282 4.69 -0.12 -22.50
C ASN A 282 5.22 -1.36 -23.21
N ASP A 283 5.80 -2.32 -22.48
CA ASP A 283 6.30 -3.59 -23.00
C ASP A 283 5.20 -4.43 -23.66
N ARG A 284 3.95 -4.15 -23.31
CA ARG A 284 2.75 -4.79 -23.89
C ARG A 284 2.02 -3.91 -24.90
N ALA A 285 2.70 -2.88 -25.41
CA ALA A 285 2.19 -1.94 -26.39
C ALA A 285 0.89 -1.21 -25.97
N VAL A 286 0.65 -1.08 -24.66
CA VAL A 286 -0.47 -0.30 -24.13
C VAL A 286 -0.04 1.17 -24.00
N SER A 287 -0.50 1.99 -24.93
CA SER A 287 -0.19 3.42 -24.91
C SER A 287 -1.10 4.16 -23.92
N LEU A 288 -0.48 4.86 -22.97
CA LEU A 288 -1.19 5.74 -22.02
C LEU A 288 -1.23 7.18 -22.55
N ARG A 289 -2.44 7.70 -22.76
CA ARG A 289 -2.66 9.11 -23.14
C ARG A 289 -2.83 10.03 -21.92
N LYS A 290 -3.09 9.45 -20.76
CA LYS A 290 -3.28 10.12 -19.47
C LYS A 290 -2.53 9.34 -18.39
N PRO A 291 -2.10 10.00 -17.32
CA PRO A 291 -1.55 9.31 -16.15
C PRO A 291 -2.49 8.25 -15.59
N LEU A 292 -1.94 7.22 -14.96
CA LEU A 292 -2.70 6.28 -14.16
C LEU A 292 -3.24 6.98 -12.91
N VAL A 293 -4.33 6.46 -12.36
CA VAL A 293 -4.90 6.91 -11.09
C VAL A 293 -4.90 5.75 -10.11
N ALA A 294 -4.24 5.94 -8.98
CA ALA A 294 -4.23 4.96 -7.89
C ALA A 294 -5.21 5.33 -6.79
N MET A 295 -5.89 4.32 -6.23
CA MET A 295 -6.60 4.45 -4.95
C MET A 295 -5.59 4.38 -3.81
N MET A 296 -5.69 5.29 -2.86
CA MET A 296 -4.86 5.36 -1.66
C MET A 296 -5.74 5.45 -0.42
N PRO A 297 -5.61 4.54 0.55
CA PRO A 297 -6.21 4.71 1.86
C PRO A 297 -5.59 5.93 2.56
N ILE A 298 -6.42 6.87 3.04
CA ILE A 298 -5.99 8.07 3.75
C ILE A 298 -6.61 8.13 5.14
N ASN A 299 -5.84 8.62 6.10
CA ASN A 299 -6.32 8.88 7.45
C ASN A 299 -6.66 10.37 7.58
N LEU A 300 -7.94 10.67 7.85
CA LEU A 300 -8.47 12.04 7.96
C LEU A 300 -8.43 12.59 9.40
N ARG A 301 -7.60 12.03 10.28
CA ARG A 301 -7.42 12.58 11.64
C ARG A 301 -6.63 13.88 11.57
N LYS A 302 -7.14 14.91 12.24
CA LYS A 302 -6.34 16.11 12.53
C LYS A 302 -5.36 15.81 13.65
N GLU A 303 -4.15 16.34 13.58
CA GLU A 303 -3.21 16.31 14.69
C GLU A 303 -3.87 16.96 15.92
N GLY A 304 -3.87 16.24 17.05
CA GLY A 304 -4.51 16.71 18.29
C GLY A 304 -6.00 16.34 18.44
N ASP A 305 -6.64 15.73 17.43
CA ASP A 305 -8.02 15.23 17.57
C ASP A 305 -8.03 13.96 18.44
N GLY A 306 -8.38 14.13 19.71
CA GLY A 306 -8.53 13.03 20.70
C GLY A 306 -9.69 12.08 20.39
N SER A 307 -10.39 12.24 19.27
CA SER A 307 -11.47 11.34 18.87
C SER A 307 -10.90 9.97 18.48
N LYS A 308 -11.35 8.92 19.17
CA LYS A 308 -10.96 7.53 18.93
C LYS A 308 -11.56 6.92 17.64
N SER A 309 -12.28 7.69 16.82
CA SER A 309 -12.92 7.18 15.61
C SER A 309 -11.88 7.02 14.50
N ASN A 310 -11.84 5.84 13.91
CA ASN A 310 -10.98 5.53 12.76
C ASN A 310 -11.59 6.15 11.49
N ARG A 311 -11.15 7.37 11.13
CA ARG A 311 -11.65 8.11 9.95
C ARG A 311 -10.79 7.77 8.74
N MET A 312 -10.82 6.51 8.33
CA MET A 312 -10.18 6.07 7.09
C MET A 312 -11.09 6.38 5.90
N SER A 313 -10.52 6.92 4.86
CA SER A 313 -11.17 7.16 3.57
C SER A 313 -10.28 6.70 2.43
N ILE A 314 -10.79 6.76 1.21
CA ILE A 314 -10.04 6.40 0.01
C ILE A 314 -9.90 7.66 -0.85
N GLY A 315 -8.66 8.06 -1.08
CA GLY A 315 -8.31 9.10 -2.02
C GLY A 315 -7.93 8.54 -3.40
N HIS A 316 -7.97 9.39 -4.41
CA HIS A 316 -7.56 9.07 -5.77
C HIS A 316 -6.36 9.94 -6.14
N VAL A 317 -5.19 9.34 -6.31
CA VAL A 317 -3.93 10.00 -6.63
C VAL A 317 -3.65 9.80 -8.11
N GLU A 318 -3.52 10.89 -8.84
CA GLU A 318 -3.01 10.87 -10.21
C GLU A 318 -1.50 10.65 -10.17
N LEU A 319 -1.03 9.65 -10.89
CA LEU A 319 0.37 9.26 -10.95
C LEU A 319 1.14 10.08 -12.01
N GLY A 320 2.39 9.72 -12.27
CA GLY A 320 3.24 10.46 -13.21
C GLY A 320 2.83 10.27 -14.68
N LYS A 321 3.17 11.24 -15.52
CA LYS A 321 3.08 11.10 -16.98
C LYS A 321 4.13 10.12 -17.48
N ARG A 322 3.93 9.56 -18.68
CA ARG A 322 4.75 8.50 -19.25
C ARG A 322 6.25 8.85 -19.35
N ASP A 323 6.54 10.05 -19.78
CA ASP A 323 7.89 10.46 -20.17
C ASP A 323 8.72 11.07 -19.01
N LEU A 324 8.20 11.00 -17.78
CA LEU A 324 8.90 11.49 -16.59
C LEU A 324 9.92 10.46 -16.10
N THR A 325 11.05 10.95 -15.58
CA THR A 325 11.99 10.14 -14.79
C THR A 325 11.35 9.71 -13.49
N VAL A 326 11.98 8.81 -12.74
CA VAL A 326 11.38 8.34 -11.48
C VAL A 326 11.41 9.43 -10.41
N LEU A 327 12.40 10.32 -10.42
CA LEU A 327 12.46 11.47 -9.51
C LEU A 327 11.37 12.50 -9.84
N GLU A 328 11.21 12.85 -11.12
CA GLU A 328 10.13 13.75 -11.56
C GLU A 328 8.73 13.19 -11.23
N ARG A 329 8.57 11.85 -11.30
CA ARG A 329 7.35 11.16 -10.84
C ARG A 329 7.15 11.33 -9.35
N LEU A 330 8.22 11.16 -8.54
CA LEU A 330 8.16 11.35 -7.09
C LEU A 330 7.68 12.76 -6.74
N GLU A 331 8.25 13.80 -7.35
CA GLU A 331 7.84 15.19 -7.15
C GLU A 331 6.39 15.45 -7.55
N THR A 332 5.96 14.87 -8.69
CA THR A 332 4.59 15.00 -9.18
C THR A 332 3.59 14.33 -8.23
N ILE A 333 3.92 13.13 -7.75
CA ILE A 333 3.09 12.35 -6.83
C ILE A 333 3.06 13.02 -5.45
N GLN A 334 4.19 13.52 -4.97
CA GLN A 334 4.28 14.25 -3.69
C GLN A 334 3.35 15.48 -3.71
N ARG A 335 3.36 16.26 -4.77
CA ARG A 335 2.41 17.37 -4.95
C ARG A 335 0.96 16.89 -4.95
N ALA A 336 0.66 15.84 -5.71
CA ALA A 336 -0.69 15.28 -5.80
C ALA A 336 -1.21 14.72 -4.45
N THR A 337 -0.34 14.10 -3.64
CA THR A 337 -0.71 13.57 -2.31
C THR A 337 -0.90 14.67 -1.28
N VAL A 338 -0.11 15.75 -1.35
CA VAL A 338 -0.28 16.94 -0.50
C VAL A 338 -1.60 17.64 -0.84
N ASP A 339 -1.88 17.88 -2.12
CA ASP A 339 -3.13 18.47 -2.57
C ASP A 339 -4.34 17.67 -2.12
N LEU A 340 -4.30 16.34 -2.30
CA LEU A 340 -5.36 15.43 -1.85
C LEU A 340 -5.62 15.52 -0.34
N LYS A 341 -4.55 15.56 0.47
CA LYS A 341 -4.69 15.71 1.93
C LYS A 341 -5.29 17.06 2.31
N ASN A 342 -4.83 18.13 1.66
CA ASN A 342 -5.35 19.48 1.88
C ASN A 342 -6.83 19.59 1.49
N GLU A 343 -7.22 19.05 0.32
CA GLU A 343 -8.62 18.96 -0.08
C GLU A 343 -9.47 18.22 0.93
N ALA A 344 -8.99 17.05 1.38
CA ALA A 344 -9.70 16.21 2.35
C ALA A 344 -9.83 16.87 3.75
N LEU A 345 -8.90 17.76 4.11
CA LEU A 345 -8.93 18.51 5.37
C LEU A 345 -9.77 19.80 5.27
N ASN A 346 -9.83 20.41 4.08
CA ASN A 346 -10.62 21.63 3.83
C ASN A 346 -12.13 21.33 3.74
N ILE A 347 -12.47 20.16 3.22
CA ILE A 347 -13.84 19.62 3.29
C ILE A 347 -14.01 18.95 4.66
N SER A 348 -15.21 19.02 5.24
CA SER A 348 -15.41 18.30 6.51
C SER A 348 -15.07 16.78 6.30
N PRO A 349 -14.38 16.14 7.25
CA PRO A 349 -14.01 14.73 7.13
C PRO A 349 -15.19 13.81 6.78
N ASP A 350 -16.37 14.10 7.35
CA ASP A 350 -17.59 13.31 7.07
C ASP A 350 -18.11 13.53 5.64
N ALA A 351 -18.01 14.76 5.11
CA ALA A 351 -18.37 15.03 3.72
C ALA A 351 -17.41 14.36 2.74
N TYR A 352 -16.10 14.34 3.05
CA TYR A 352 -15.12 13.64 2.22
C TYR A 352 -15.32 12.12 2.24
N VAL A 353 -15.62 11.53 3.41
CA VAL A 353 -15.97 10.11 3.53
C VAL A 353 -17.19 9.79 2.67
N ASN A 354 -18.25 10.60 2.74
CA ASN A 354 -19.47 10.41 1.93
C ASN A 354 -19.17 10.53 0.43
N TYR A 355 -18.37 11.50 0.01
CA TYR A 355 -17.91 11.64 -1.38
C TYR A 355 -17.14 10.40 -1.84
N SER A 356 -16.18 9.94 -1.05
CA SER A 356 -15.40 8.75 -1.33
C SER A 356 -16.29 7.50 -1.48
N PHE A 357 -17.27 7.31 -0.58
CA PHE A 357 -18.26 6.24 -0.68
C PHE A 357 -19.09 6.33 -1.96
N LEU A 358 -19.52 7.52 -2.36
CA LEU A 358 -20.28 7.72 -3.58
C LEU A 358 -19.47 7.33 -4.83
N VAL A 359 -18.24 7.86 -4.96
CA VAL A 359 -17.37 7.60 -6.12
C VAL A 359 -17.02 6.12 -6.22
N ASN A 360 -16.57 5.53 -5.12
CA ASN A 360 -16.20 4.11 -5.09
C ASN A 360 -17.44 3.21 -5.25
N GLY A 361 -18.57 3.57 -4.64
CA GLY A 361 -19.83 2.86 -4.77
C GLY A 361 -20.33 2.80 -6.22
N VAL A 362 -20.30 3.93 -6.95
CA VAL A 362 -20.63 3.95 -8.38
C VAL A 362 -19.69 3.07 -9.20
N SER A 363 -18.37 3.12 -8.90
CA SER A 363 -17.38 2.28 -9.56
C SER A 363 -17.64 0.78 -9.33
N LEU A 364 -17.90 0.39 -8.08
CA LEU A 364 -18.20 -1.00 -7.71
C LEU A 364 -19.49 -1.51 -8.33
N ILE A 365 -20.57 -0.72 -8.29
CA ILE A 365 -21.87 -1.05 -8.88
C ILE A 365 -21.73 -1.21 -10.40
N SER A 366 -21.04 -0.26 -11.06
CA SER A 366 -20.80 -0.36 -12.51
C SER A 366 -20.02 -1.62 -12.88
N GLY A 367 -19.05 -2.01 -12.04
CA GLY A 367 -18.28 -3.24 -12.21
C GLY A 367 -19.12 -4.50 -12.05
N LYS A 368 -19.95 -4.55 -11.02
CA LYS A 368 -20.81 -5.72 -10.73
C LYS A 368 -21.88 -5.97 -11.80
N PHE A 369 -22.46 -4.90 -12.33
CA PHE A 369 -23.55 -4.99 -13.32
C PHE A 369 -23.08 -4.88 -14.78
N GLY A 370 -21.76 -4.92 -15.03
CA GLY A 370 -21.21 -4.90 -16.39
C GLY A 370 -21.34 -3.57 -17.12
N LEU A 371 -21.59 -2.46 -16.41
CA LEU A 371 -21.76 -1.11 -16.98
C LEU A 371 -20.42 -0.43 -17.34
N ASN A 372 -19.38 -1.22 -17.55
CA ASN A 372 -17.99 -0.76 -17.75
C ASN A 372 -17.77 0.05 -19.02
N SER A 373 -18.62 -0.14 -20.03
CA SER A 373 -18.59 0.62 -21.27
C SER A 373 -19.07 2.06 -21.08
N PHE A 374 -20.02 2.26 -20.17
CA PHE A 374 -20.70 3.54 -19.95
C PHE A 374 -20.06 4.42 -18.87
N VAL A 375 -19.39 3.80 -17.90
CA VAL A 375 -18.77 4.52 -16.77
C VAL A 375 -17.26 4.40 -16.87
N PRO A 376 -16.52 5.52 -17.07
CA PRO A 376 -15.05 5.48 -16.99
C PRO A 376 -14.58 4.96 -15.63
N PRO A 377 -13.36 4.40 -15.51
CA PRO A 377 -12.84 4.00 -14.21
C PRO A 377 -12.53 5.23 -13.34
N ALA A 378 -12.82 5.14 -12.05
CA ALA A 378 -12.41 6.14 -11.07
C ALA A 378 -10.91 6.01 -10.75
N SER A 379 -10.38 4.80 -10.83
CA SER A 379 -8.96 4.46 -10.60
C SER A 379 -8.56 3.25 -11.44
N ASN A 380 -7.26 3.03 -11.59
CA ASN A 380 -6.72 1.88 -12.29
C ASN A 380 -6.41 0.72 -11.34
N LEU A 381 -5.96 1.02 -10.13
CA LEU A 381 -5.58 0.01 -9.14
C LEU A 381 -5.64 0.59 -7.72
N LEU A 382 -5.54 -0.29 -6.74
CA LEU A 382 -5.31 0.07 -5.34
C LEU A 382 -3.83 -0.12 -5.01
N ILE A 383 -3.20 0.92 -4.45
CA ILE A 383 -1.88 0.85 -3.82
C ILE A 383 -2.08 1.18 -2.34
N SER A 384 -1.70 0.25 -1.47
CA SER A 384 -1.87 0.39 -0.02
C SER A 384 -0.56 0.15 0.70
N ASN A 385 -0.32 0.88 1.78
CA ASN A 385 0.78 0.65 2.69
C ASN A 385 0.26 0.52 4.12
N VAL A 386 0.54 -0.61 4.74
CA VAL A 386 0.12 -0.94 6.10
C VAL A 386 1.35 -0.93 7.00
N PRO A 387 1.42 -0.05 8.00
CA PRO A 387 2.51 -0.08 8.95
C PRO A 387 2.41 -1.34 9.83
N GLY A 388 3.53 -2.02 10.00
CA GLY A 388 3.64 -3.21 10.83
C GLY A 388 4.56 -3.04 12.02
N GLN A 389 5.00 -4.16 12.59
CA GLN A 389 5.84 -4.22 13.77
C GLN A 389 7.30 -3.87 13.43
N LYS A 390 7.92 -3.04 14.28
CA LYS A 390 9.33 -2.61 14.08
C LYS A 390 10.33 -3.67 14.53
N GLU A 391 9.96 -4.46 15.51
CA GLU A 391 10.81 -5.47 16.14
C GLU A 391 10.55 -6.85 15.52
N THR A 392 11.58 -7.70 15.55
CA THR A 392 11.44 -9.11 15.16
C THR A 392 10.49 -9.83 16.10
N ALA A 393 9.53 -10.56 15.54
CA ALA A 393 8.56 -11.36 16.26
C ALA A 393 8.90 -12.84 16.20
N TYR A 394 8.37 -13.58 17.17
CA TYR A 394 8.48 -15.03 17.24
C TYR A 394 7.09 -15.63 17.43
N PHE A 395 6.80 -16.74 16.76
CA PHE A 395 5.54 -17.44 16.87
C PHE A 395 5.79 -18.93 17.12
N MET A 396 5.36 -19.42 18.29
CA MET A 396 5.55 -20.82 18.72
C MET A 396 7.00 -21.33 18.55
N GLY A 397 7.98 -20.55 19.03
CA GLY A 397 9.41 -20.85 18.94
C GLY A 397 10.08 -20.44 17.63
N ALA A 398 9.34 -20.31 16.53
CA ALA A 398 9.90 -19.92 15.25
C ALA A 398 10.02 -18.40 15.10
N LYS A 399 11.11 -17.96 14.48
CA LYS A 399 11.29 -16.57 14.08
C LYS A 399 10.32 -16.25 12.94
N VAL A 400 9.63 -15.12 13.02
CA VAL A 400 8.89 -14.57 11.89
C VAL A 400 9.90 -13.93 10.93
N ASP A 401 10.13 -14.56 9.79
CA ASP A 401 11.10 -14.13 8.79
C ASP A 401 10.53 -13.07 7.84
N ALA A 402 9.27 -13.25 7.42
CA ALA A 402 8.59 -12.32 6.53
C ALA A 402 7.08 -12.28 6.79
N GLN A 403 6.46 -11.14 6.51
CA GLN A 403 5.01 -10.96 6.51
C GLN A 403 4.58 -10.25 5.22
N TYR A 404 3.73 -10.89 4.43
CA TYR A 404 3.22 -10.35 3.17
C TYR A 404 1.72 -10.12 3.24
N PRO A 405 1.24 -8.91 2.93
CA PRO A 405 -0.19 -8.58 2.90
C PRO A 405 -0.78 -8.94 1.54
N VAL A 406 -1.51 -10.02 1.40
CA VAL A 406 -2.15 -10.43 0.15
C VAL A 406 -3.59 -9.91 0.14
N SER A 407 -3.80 -8.79 -0.54
CA SER A 407 -5.08 -8.07 -0.56
C SER A 407 -6.02 -8.59 -1.63
N LEU A 408 -7.26 -8.11 -1.61
CA LEU A 408 -8.29 -8.50 -2.58
C LEU A 408 -8.21 -7.68 -3.88
N LEU A 409 -8.81 -8.20 -4.96
CA LEU A 409 -9.07 -7.43 -6.17
C LEU A 409 -10.50 -6.89 -6.15
N MET A 410 -10.63 -5.57 -6.29
CA MET A 410 -11.94 -4.93 -6.42
C MET A 410 -12.56 -5.21 -7.80
N PRO A 411 -13.88 -5.17 -7.95
CA PRO A 411 -14.50 -5.15 -9.27
C PRO A 411 -13.86 -4.12 -10.19
N ARG A 412 -13.54 -4.50 -11.43
CA ARG A 412 -12.81 -3.66 -12.40
C ARG A 412 -11.36 -3.33 -12.04
N GLN A 413 -10.73 -4.10 -11.18
CA GLN A 413 -9.29 -4.01 -10.91
C GLN A 413 -8.67 -5.39 -11.08
N THR A 414 -7.66 -5.50 -11.92
CA THR A 414 -6.95 -6.75 -12.20
C THR A 414 -5.63 -6.85 -11.48
N LEU A 415 -5.21 -5.77 -10.79
CA LEU A 415 -3.99 -5.68 -10.00
C LEU A 415 -4.27 -4.95 -8.68
N ASN A 416 -3.66 -5.43 -7.62
CA ASN A 416 -3.51 -4.77 -6.33
C ASN A 416 -2.04 -4.82 -5.90
N ILE A 417 -1.53 -3.72 -5.37
CA ILE A 417 -0.18 -3.62 -4.78
C ILE A 417 -0.36 -3.24 -3.31
N THR A 418 0.12 -4.08 -2.41
CA THR A 418 0.05 -3.79 -0.98
C THR A 418 1.40 -3.98 -0.33
N PHE A 419 1.82 -3.00 0.47
CA PHE A 419 3.07 -2.96 1.22
C PHE A 419 2.82 -3.17 2.70
N TYR A 420 3.80 -3.74 3.39
CA TYR A 420 3.78 -3.95 4.84
C TYR A 420 5.19 -3.82 5.42
N SER A 421 5.38 -2.92 6.37
CA SER A 421 6.68 -2.77 7.04
C SER A 421 6.81 -3.76 8.21
N TYR A 422 7.91 -4.50 8.27
CA TYR A 422 8.20 -5.44 9.34
C TYR A 422 9.70 -5.55 9.57
N ALA A 423 10.15 -5.39 10.82
CA ALA A 423 11.53 -5.60 11.27
C ALA A 423 12.59 -4.94 10.36
N GLY A 424 12.40 -3.67 10.00
CA GLY A 424 13.35 -2.93 9.16
C GLY A 424 13.28 -3.25 7.67
N THR A 425 12.33 -4.09 7.24
CA THR A 425 12.11 -4.45 5.85
C THR A 425 10.70 -4.03 5.42
N LEU A 426 10.56 -3.57 4.20
CA LEU A 426 9.25 -3.33 3.59
C LEU A 426 8.91 -4.48 2.66
N HIS A 427 7.98 -5.33 3.07
CA HIS A 427 7.46 -6.40 2.25
C HIS A 427 6.34 -5.90 1.34
N TYR A 428 6.22 -6.48 0.15
CA TYR A 428 5.08 -6.19 -0.73
C TYR A 428 4.49 -7.46 -1.32
N SER A 429 3.23 -7.38 -1.69
CA SER A 429 2.60 -8.35 -2.56
C SER A 429 1.88 -7.68 -3.72
N LEU A 430 2.00 -8.32 -4.88
CA LEU A 430 1.21 -8.09 -6.06
C LEU A 430 0.15 -9.18 -6.13
N VAL A 431 -1.11 -8.79 -6.14
CA VAL A 431 -2.22 -9.71 -6.38
C VAL A 431 -2.80 -9.40 -7.74
N ALA A 432 -2.81 -10.37 -8.63
CA ALA A 432 -3.28 -10.16 -9.99
C ALA A 432 -4.26 -11.24 -10.46
N CYS A 433 -5.06 -10.87 -11.46
CA CYS A 433 -5.75 -11.81 -12.32
C CYS A 433 -4.82 -12.18 -13.49
N ASN A 434 -4.05 -13.26 -13.35
CA ASN A 434 -3.03 -13.65 -14.34
C ASN A 434 -3.59 -13.93 -15.74
N GLN A 435 -4.89 -14.23 -15.86
CA GLN A 435 -5.53 -14.35 -17.17
C GLN A 435 -5.72 -12.99 -17.87
N SER A 436 -5.71 -11.89 -17.12
CA SER A 436 -5.84 -10.54 -17.66
C SER A 436 -4.50 -9.81 -17.71
N LEU A 437 -3.56 -10.18 -16.84
CA LEU A 437 -2.23 -9.60 -16.72
C LEU A 437 -1.16 -10.70 -16.79
N PRO A 438 -0.78 -11.14 -18.00
CA PRO A 438 0.29 -12.14 -18.14
C PRO A 438 1.64 -11.57 -17.68
N SER A 439 2.46 -12.42 -17.04
CA SER A 439 3.78 -12.03 -16.49
C SER A 439 3.72 -10.77 -15.64
N PHE A 440 2.69 -10.65 -14.79
CA PHE A 440 2.55 -9.51 -13.86
C PHE A 440 3.67 -9.49 -12.81
N GLU A 441 4.35 -10.59 -12.63
CA GLU A 441 5.54 -10.76 -11.78
C GLU A 441 6.65 -9.80 -12.17
N ASP A 442 6.78 -9.47 -13.46
CA ASP A 442 7.75 -8.49 -13.99
C ASP A 442 7.62 -7.12 -13.31
N ILE A 443 6.40 -6.76 -12.85
CA ILE A 443 6.16 -5.50 -12.12
C ILE A 443 7.02 -5.43 -10.86
N GLY A 444 7.20 -6.56 -10.16
CA GLY A 444 8.05 -6.65 -8.97
C GLY A 444 9.52 -6.32 -9.29
N SER A 445 10.06 -6.89 -10.37
CA SER A 445 11.41 -6.59 -10.84
C SER A 445 11.55 -5.13 -11.29
N TYR A 446 10.56 -4.62 -12.01
CA TYR A 446 10.56 -3.21 -12.43
C TYR A 446 10.44 -2.23 -11.26
N MET A 447 9.77 -2.60 -10.16
CA MET A 447 9.78 -1.79 -8.94
C MET A 447 11.15 -1.77 -8.26
N GLN A 448 11.89 -2.91 -8.28
CA GLN A 448 13.26 -2.96 -7.75
C GLN A 448 14.20 -2.08 -8.57
N GLU A 449 14.12 -2.18 -9.90
CA GLU A 449 14.90 -1.33 -10.79
C GLU A 449 14.55 0.15 -10.61
N ALA A 450 13.26 0.50 -10.54
CA ALA A 450 12.80 1.86 -10.31
C ALA A 450 13.28 2.45 -8.98
N LEU A 451 13.41 1.62 -7.92
CA LEU A 451 13.97 2.06 -6.65
C LEU A 451 15.46 2.36 -6.77
N GLY A 452 16.21 1.52 -7.51
CA GLY A 452 17.63 1.76 -7.79
C GLY A 452 17.85 3.02 -8.65
N ASP A 453 17.03 3.22 -9.68
CA ASP A 453 17.08 4.41 -10.52
C ASP A 453 16.76 5.67 -9.70
N LEU A 454 15.74 5.62 -8.84
CA LEU A 454 15.38 6.75 -7.96
C LEU A 454 16.51 7.09 -6.99
N GLU A 455 17.13 6.09 -6.37
CA GLU A 455 18.26 6.30 -5.47
C GLU A 455 19.43 6.96 -6.21
N ALA A 456 19.72 6.50 -7.42
CA ALA A 456 20.77 7.08 -8.27
C ALA A 456 20.45 8.55 -8.63
N GLU A 457 19.24 8.84 -9.12
CA GLU A 457 18.83 10.22 -9.48
C GLU A 457 18.84 11.16 -8.27
N VAL A 458 18.39 10.68 -7.09
CA VAL A 458 18.40 11.48 -5.85
C VAL A 458 19.81 11.76 -5.38
N MET A 459 20.72 10.79 -5.47
CA MET A 459 22.14 10.97 -5.14
C MET A 459 22.79 11.95 -6.11
N ASP A 460 22.45 11.87 -7.38
CA ASP A 460 22.94 12.78 -8.41
C ASP A 460 22.61 14.24 -8.07
N VAL A 461 21.34 14.51 -7.72
CA VAL A 461 20.87 15.85 -7.34
C VAL A 461 21.53 16.31 -6.04
N ALA A 462 21.70 15.42 -5.05
CA ALA A 462 22.36 15.76 -3.80
C ALA A 462 23.85 16.12 -4.01
N ILE A 463 24.53 15.38 -4.88
CA ILE A 463 25.94 15.65 -5.24
C ILE A 463 26.04 16.99 -5.98
N ASP A 464 25.17 17.22 -6.98
CA ASP A 464 25.18 18.48 -7.74
C ASP A 464 24.94 19.69 -6.82
N ALA A 465 24.01 19.57 -5.84
CA ALA A 465 23.78 20.62 -4.85
C ALA A 465 24.99 20.89 -3.93
N VAL A 466 25.71 19.83 -3.54
CA VAL A 466 26.96 19.96 -2.76
C VAL A 466 28.05 20.58 -3.63
N CYS A 467 28.18 20.14 -4.89
CA CYS A 467 29.18 20.69 -5.83
C CYS A 467 28.91 22.17 -6.11
N GLU A 468 27.66 22.60 -6.28
CA GLU A 468 27.31 24.02 -6.41
C GLU A 468 27.72 24.85 -5.17
N GLN A 469 27.62 24.27 -3.97
CA GLN A 469 28.03 24.94 -2.74
C GLN A 469 29.57 25.01 -2.56
N VAL A 470 30.26 23.99 -3.07
CA VAL A 470 31.73 23.84 -2.94
C VAL A 470 32.49 24.55 -4.07
N SER A 471 31.86 24.78 -5.25
CA SER A 471 32.52 25.40 -6.43
C SER A 471 33.06 26.83 -6.21
N PHE A 472 32.95 27.36 -5.01
CA PHE A 472 33.48 28.67 -4.65
C PHE A 472 34.88 28.67 -4.03
N HIS A 473 35.50 27.48 -3.73
CA HIS A 473 36.84 27.47 -3.10
C HIS A 473 37.69 26.24 -3.50
N ASP A 474 38.83 26.47 -4.10
CA ASP A 474 40.09 25.72 -4.18
C ASP A 474 40.22 24.44 -5.04
N GLU A 475 41.49 24.23 -5.56
CA GLU A 475 41.91 23.08 -6.39
C GLU A 475 41.66 21.69 -5.74
N GLU A 476 41.66 21.57 -4.41
CA GLU A 476 41.34 20.34 -3.69
C GLU A 476 39.87 19.96 -3.84
N SER A 477 38.95 20.93 -3.89
CA SER A 477 37.55 20.75 -4.19
C SER A 477 37.34 20.13 -5.57
N LEU A 478 38.05 20.60 -6.58
CA LEU A 478 37.93 20.09 -7.96
C LEU A 478 38.37 18.62 -8.06
N ALA A 479 39.43 18.24 -7.33
CA ALA A 479 39.88 16.85 -7.27
C ALA A 479 38.86 15.94 -6.60
N LEU A 480 38.17 16.42 -5.56
CA LEU A 480 37.11 15.68 -4.87
C LEU A 480 35.86 15.55 -5.76
N GLU A 481 35.46 16.61 -6.48
CA GLU A 481 34.39 16.59 -7.48
C GLU A 481 34.67 15.53 -8.56
N MET A 482 35.88 15.51 -9.10
CA MET A 482 36.25 14.50 -10.10
C MET A 482 36.24 13.09 -9.53
N ALA A 483 36.59 12.88 -8.27
CA ALA A 483 36.55 11.59 -7.60
C ALA A 483 35.11 11.13 -7.34
N VAL A 484 34.19 12.04 -6.95
CA VAL A 484 32.76 11.80 -6.77
C VAL A 484 32.11 11.47 -8.11
N VAL A 485 32.39 12.22 -9.18
CA VAL A 485 31.89 11.94 -10.53
C VAL A 485 32.40 10.60 -11.07
N ALA A 486 33.66 10.22 -10.78
CA ALA A 486 34.20 8.92 -11.17
C ALA A 486 33.54 7.77 -10.39
N ALA A 487 33.31 7.94 -9.08
CA ALA A 487 32.58 6.99 -8.25
C ALA A 487 31.12 6.81 -8.74
N ARG A 488 30.45 7.91 -9.11
CA ARG A 488 29.11 7.96 -9.69
C ARG A 488 29.03 7.14 -10.99
N LYS A 489 29.96 7.32 -11.93
CA LYS A 489 30.02 6.55 -13.17
C LYS A 489 30.22 5.05 -12.92
N SER A 490 30.86 4.68 -11.81
CA SER A 490 31.12 3.29 -11.45
C SER A 490 29.93 2.57 -10.79
N LEU A 491 28.91 3.32 -10.34
CA LEU A 491 27.73 2.76 -9.66
C LEU A 491 26.61 2.30 -10.61
N ARG A 492 26.71 2.55 -11.92
CA ARG A 492 25.70 2.07 -12.88
C ARG A 492 25.77 0.55 -13.00
N PRO A 493 24.66 -0.19 -12.79
CA PRO A 493 24.66 -1.63 -12.85
C PRO A 493 24.72 -2.11 -14.31
N THR A 494 25.74 -2.85 -14.66
CA THR A 494 25.85 -3.49 -15.96
C THR A 494 26.05 -5.00 -15.94
N ASP A 495 26.19 -5.68 -14.79
CA ASP A 495 26.32 -7.15 -14.81
C ASP A 495 25.97 -7.89 -13.52
N SER A 496 25.62 -9.17 -13.69
CA SER A 496 25.05 -10.12 -12.73
C SER A 496 25.97 -10.68 -11.63
N ALA A 497 27.08 -10.03 -11.32
CA ALA A 497 27.94 -10.35 -10.16
C ALA A 497 27.68 -9.38 -8.98
N PHE A 498 26.43 -9.18 -8.69
CA PHE A 498 25.87 -7.98 -8.07
C PHE A 498 26.30 -7.70 -6.63
N ASP A 499 26.45 -8.69 -5.76
CA ASP A 499 26.54 -8.38 -4.32
C ASP A 499 27.93 -7.91 -3.85
N VAL A 500 29.00 -8.49 -4.32
CA VAL A 500 30.37 -8.18 -3.80
C VAL A 500 30.88 -6.85 -4.36
N ILE A 501 30.68 -6.62 -5.65
CA ILE A 501 31.13 -5.39 -6.33
C ILE A 501 30.29 -4.19 -5.88
N TYR A 502 29.00 -4.40 -5.67
CA TYR A 502 28.08 -3.38 -5.15
C TYR A 502 28.48 -2.97 -3.72
N GLN A 503 28.72 -3.93 -2.83
CA GLN A 503 29.15 -3.65 -1.45
C GLN A 503 30.50 -2.91 -1.41
N GLN A 504 31.45 -3.27 -2.26
CA GLN A 504 32.73 -2.55 -2.35
C GLN A 504 32.55 -1.10 -2.84
N LYS A 505 31.62 -0.88 -3.77
CA LYS A 505 31.32 0.46 -4.30
C LYS A 505 30.58 1.31 -3.25
N VAL A 506 29.64 0.71 -2.54
CA VAL A 506 28.94 1.38 -1.42
C VAL A 506 29.94 1.79 -0.32
N GLN A 507 30.85 0.89 0.09
CA GLN A 507 31.90 1.22 1.06
C GLN A 507 32.81 2.36 0.57
N ARG A 508 33.07 2.44 -0.73
CA ARG A 508 33.88 3.52 -1.31
C ARG A 508 33.15 4.86 -1.29
N VAL A 509 31.85 4.87 -1.59
CA VAL A 509 30.99 6.07 -1.47
C VAL A 509 30.91 6.53 -0.03
N GLU A 510 30.65 5.64 0.92
CA GLU A 510 30.63 5.97 2.36
C GLU A 510 31.98 6.52 2.86
N TYR A 511 33.08 6.04 2.32
CA TYR A 511 34.41 6.56 2.63
C TYR A 511 34.58 8.00 2.12
N LEU A 512 34.16 8.27 0.86
CA LEU A 512 34.24 9.61 0.26
C LEU A 512 33.29 10.60 0.95
N GLU A 513 32.10 10.16 1.34
CA GLU A 513 31.15 10.96 2.13
C GLU A 513 31.71 11.34 3.50
N ARG A 514 32.43 10.42 4.18
CA ARG A 514 33.12 10.73 5.44
C ARG A 514 34.25 11.74 5.24
N GLN A 515 35.00 11.65 4.15
CA GLN A 515 36.05 12.64 3.83
C GLN A 515 35.42 14.01 3.55
N LEU A 516 34.32 14.05 2.79
CA LEU A 516 33.59 15.28 2.51
C LEU A 516 33.04 15.92 3.80
N ALA A 517 32.46 15.13 4.69
CA ALA A 517 31.94 15.60 5.98
C ALA A 517 33.07 16.14 6.88
N GLN A 518 34.26 15.52 6.85
CA GLN A 518 35.43 16.00 7.58
C GLN A 518 35.96 17.34 7.02
N LEU A 519 35.99 17.48 5.70
CA LEU A 519 36.37 18.73 5.03
C LEU A 519 35.35 19.84 5.29
N THR A 520 34.07 19.54 5.24
CA THR A 520 32.98 20.48 5.57
C THR A 520 33.10 20.96 7.02
N ALA A 521 33.34 20.04 7.97
CA ALA A 521 33.56 20.39 9.38
C ALA A 521 34.82 21.21 9.61
N ALA A 522 35.90 20.92 8.87
CA ALA A 522 37.13 21.71 8.91
C ALA A 522 36.93 23.13 8.34
N LEU A 523 36.14 23.25 7.27
CA LEU A 523 35.77 24.53 6.66
C LEU A 523 34.90 25.36 7.62
N GLU A 524 33.89 24.74 8.25
CA GLU A 524 33.05 25.39 9.27
C GLU A 524 33.88 25.88 10.48
N ASN A 525 34.88 25.12 10.90
CA ASN A 525 35.77 25.52 11.96
C ASN A 525 36.71 26.69 11.53
N THR A 526 37.13 26.72 10.26
CA THR A 526 37.94 27.82 9.71
C THR A 526 37.09 29.09 9.60
N ILE A 527 35.81 28.99 9.19
CA ILE A 527 34.85 30.10 9.16
C ILE A 527 34.57 30.65 10.56
N LYS A 528 34.53 29.80 11.59
CA LYS A 528 34.33 30.21 13.00
C LYS A 528 35.55 30.94 13.56
N LEU A 529 36.76 30.73 13.02
CA LEU A 529 38.00 31.37 13.46
C LEU A 529 38.21 32.74 12.82
N ASP A 530 37.54 33.08 11.72
CA ASP A 530 37.58 34.42 11.11
C ASP A 530 36.16 34.98 10.84
N PRO A 531 35.59 35.73 11.81
CA PRO A 531 34.22 36.26 11.68
C PRO A 531 34.06 37.30 10.55
N LYS A 532 35.12 37.79 9.96
CA LYS A 532 35.04 38.78 8.86
C LYS A 532 34.63 38.16 7.52
N LEU A 533 34.79 36.85 7.36
CA LEU A 533 34.34 36.13 6.17
C LEU A 533 32.79 35.89 6.14
N VAL A 534 32.14 35.94 7.30
CA VAL A 534 30.68 35.71 7.43
C VAL A 534 29.84 36.96 7.11
N ALA A 535 30.41 38.16 7.27
CA ALA A 535 29.67 39.43 7.16
C ALA A 535 29.22 39.79 5.74
N VAL A 536 29.73 39.12 4.71
CA VAL A 536 29.43 39.48 3.29
C VAL A 536 28.22 38.72 2.75
N ASN A 537 27.81 37.58 3.34
CA ASN A 537 26.79 36.70 2.75
C ASN A 537 25.42 36.74 3.40
N ASP A 538 25.27 37.27 4.62
CA ASP A 538 23.96 37.19 5.35
C ASP A 538 22.92 38.18 4.85
N GLU A 539 23.30 39.28 4.20
CA GLU A 539 22.31 40.23 3.60
C GLU A 539 21.82 39.79 2.20
N GLU A 540 22.68 39.19 1.38
CA GLU A 540 22.27 38.69 0.05
C GLU A 540 21.38 37.45 0.12
N VAL A 541 21.60 36.57 1.10
CA VAL A 541 20.74 35.35 1.28
C VAL A 541 19.37 35.71 1.83
N LYS A 542 19.28 36.69 2.75
CA LYS A 542 17.97 37.17 3.27
C LYS A 542 17.15 37.88 2.21
N GLU A 543 17.76 38.56 1.25
CA GLU A 543 17.06 39.26 0.16
C GLU A 543 16.55 38.30 -0.93
N LYS A 544 17.22 37.17 -1.18
CA LYS A 544 16.79 36.15 -2.16
C LYS A 544 15.66 35.26 -1.64
N VAL A 545 15.55 35.04 -0.33
CA VAL A 545 14.50 34.23 0.30
C VAL A 545 13.20 35.00 0.52
N ALA A 546 13.26 36.35 0.59
CA ALA A 546 12.12 37.22 0.92
C ALA A 546 11.30 37.72 -0.28
N LYS A 547 11.68 37.44 -1.53
CA LYS A 547 10.94 37.93 -2.72
C LYS A 547 10.23 36.79 -3.44
N PRO A 548 8.88 36.69 -3.38
CA PRO A 548 8.15 35.79 -4.27
C PRO A 548 8.31 36.27 -5.72
N ARG A 549 8.68 35.35 -6.62
CA ARG A 549 8.79 35.60 -8.07
C ARG A 549 7.47 36.15 -8.59
N LYS A 550 7.43 37.46 -8.90
CA LYS A 550 6.36 38.06 -9.68
C LYS A 550 6.42 37.52 -11.11
N GLN A 551 5.38 36.79 -11.51
CA GLN A 551 5.17 36.43 -12.90
C GLN A 551 4.99 37.68 -13.75
N THR A 552 5.90 37.93 -14.66
CA THR A 552 5.77 38.93 -15.71
C THR A 552 4.75 38.44 -16.74
N LYS A 553 3.54 38.96 -16.70
CA LYS A 553 2.57 38.86 -17.80
C LYS A 553 3.09 39.68 -18.97
N LYS A 554 3.61 39.02 -20.00
CA LYS A 554 3.78 39.65 -21.34
C LYS A 554 2.40 39.68 -22.03
N LYS A 555 1.84 40.86 -22.15
CA LYS A 555 0.79 41.17 -23.12
C LYS A 555 1.37 41.04 -24.53
N VAL A 556 0.80 40.14 -25.33
CA VAL A 556 0.99 40.15 -26.79
C VAL A 556 -0.19 40.93 -27.35
N GLU A 557 0.07 42.12 -27.85
CA GLU A 557 -0.86 42.87 -28.71
C GLU A 557 -0.83 42.23 -30.10
N LEU A 558 -1.99 41.80 -30.55
CA LEU A 558 -2.24 41.49 -31.96
C LEU A 558 -2.56 42.81 -32.68
N SER A 559 -1.79 43.16 -33.68
CA SER A 559 -2.14 44.13 -34.68
C SER A 559 -2.19 43.47 -36.05
N ALA A 560 -3.36 43.64 -36.70
CA ALA A 560 -3.74 43.44 -38.10
C ALA A 560 -3.70 42.00 -38.65
#